data_e80836b28f7528a2c019c44708b976e5
#
_entry.id   e80836b28f7528a2c019c44708b976e5
#
_cell.length_a   1.000
_cell.length_b   1.000
_cell.length_c   1.000
_cell.angle_alpha   90.00
_cell.angle_beta   90.00
_cell.angle_gamma   90.00
#
_symmetry.space_group_name_H-M   'P 1'
#
loop_
_entity.id
_entity.type
_entity.pdbx_description
1 polymer ?
#
loop_
_entity_poly.entity_id
_entity_poly.type
_entity_poly.pdbx_seq_one_letter_code
_entity_poly.pdbx_strand_id
1 'polypeptide(L)'
;MTSNKLIAIDFGSASISAMAAEILDNGAVRILSEESKVSDDVRWGIVEKPSGASFKVSELLKLLKNSAKMPDISQVSVSIGAKTMKQTSASVSRFVGKSNVITEDLLTEMLDECERKSKRDDTTVFDVIPVSYVLDGKTMDDPVGQTASQIIATYNVIFGSSVIKSELERCFDRTGIILEYSPLAVEALSTVVLEEQEREVGCALINFGATTTTLAVYHNDVLQNLLVVPLGAKNITKDIQELGINETNAERLKCLKGNALESLVDEPVYIQIASVDESNPPVKISTKFLATIIEARLDEITQSIFDAIDNLPFALDAGIVITGGGAKLSGIIEFIAEKTGIYARFGGHSEWLADNTPERFHDPKYAQLIGTILLTNEYRKAHPVEVAVNIPGKEPKIPRKKLRDKIADGFINFFNDDNKLN
;
A
#
# COMPACT_ATOMS: atom_id res chain seq x y z
N MET A 1 10.55 -1.59 -29.65
CA MET A 1 9.54 -0.77 -28.98
C MET A 1 9.20 -1.50 -27.70
N THR A 2 9.66 -1.02 -26.55
CA THR A 2 9.25 -1.53 -25.25
C THR A 2 7.75 -1.36 -25.14
N SER A 3 7.04 -2.43 -24.83
CA SER A 3 5.58 -2.40 -24.67
C SER A 3 5.25 -1.44 -23.53
N ASN A 4 4.50 -0.36 -23.76
CA ASN A 4 3.97 0.54 -22.72
C ASN A 4 2.98 -0.17 -21.77
N LYS A 5 2.81 -1.49 -21.92
CA LYS A 5 1.92 -2.29 -21.10
C LYS A 5 2.62 -2.76 -19.84
N LEU A 6 1.95 -2.55 -18.72
CA LEU A 6 2.39 -2.88 -17.38
C LEU A 6 1.42 -3.89 -16.76
N ILE A 7 1.93 -4.77 -15.91
CA ILE A 7 1.10 -5.72 -15.18
C ILE A 7 1.45 -5.64 -13.71
N ALA A 8 0.45 -5.34 -12.89
CA ALA A 8 0.52 -5.39 -11.45
C ALA A 8 -0.30 -6.58 -10.92
N ILE A 9 0.20 -7.21 -9.85
CA ILE A 9 -0.52 -8.24 -9.11
C ILE A 9 -0.59 -7.82 -7.64
N ASP A 10 -1.79 -7.90 -7.07
CA ASP A 10 -2.03 -7.73 -5.64
C ASP A 10 -2.28 -9.09 -4.99
N PHE A 11 -1.49 -9.42 -3.98
CA PHE A 11 -1.62 -10.62 -3.14
C PHE A 11 -2.46 -10.30 -1.90
N GLY A 12 -3.74 -10.02 -2.13
CA GLY A 12 -4.67 -9.75 -1.03
C GLY A 12 -5.09 -11.02 -0.27
N SER A 13 -5.44 -10.87 1.00
CA SER A 13 -5.88 -11.99 1.86
C SER A 13 -7.34 -12.43 1.61
N ALA A 14 -8.06 -11.75 0.73
CA ALA A 14 -9.40 -12.18 0.27
C ALA A 14 -9.33 -12.70 -1.16
N SER A 15 -8.46 -12.12 -1.97
CA SER A 15 -8.30 -12.48 -3.38
C SER A 15 -6.90 -12.12 -3.86
N ILE A 16 -6.41 -12.84 -4.87
CA ILE A 16 -5.29 -12.42 -5.69
C ILE A 16 -5.88 -11.78 -6.93
N SER A 17 -5.45 -10.55 -7.24
CA SER A 17 -5.94 -9.77 -8.37
C SER A 17 -4.79 -9.35 -9.26
N ALA A 18 -4.99 -9.36 -10.57
CA ALA A 18 -3.99 -8.95 -11.55
C ALA A 18 -4.60 -7.96 -12.52
N MET A 19 -3.89 -6.87 -12.80
CA MET A 19 -4.32 -5.79 -13.69
C MET A 19 -3.28 -5.56 -14.78
N ALA A 20 -3.74 -5.49 -16.02
CA ALA A 20 -2.97 -5.02 -17.17
C ALA A 20 -3.40 -3.61 -17.52
N ALA A 21 -2.44 -2.71 -17.64
CA ALA A 21 -2.69 -1.31 -18.00
C ALA A 21 -1.58 -0.73 -18.89
N GLU A 22 -1.85 0.43 -19.47
CA GLU A 22 -0.85 1.27 -20.14
C GLU A 22 -0.93 2.69 -19.59
N ILE A 23 0.22 3.36 -19.56
CA ILE A 23 0.29 4.78 -19.21
C ILE A 23 0.21 5.59 -20.51
N LEU A 24 -0.74 6.51 -20.55
CA LEU A 24 -0.92 7.44 -21.68
C LEU A 24 0.11 8.57 -21.62
N ASP A 25 0.25 9.32 -22.72
CA ASP A 25 1.19 10.44 -22.80
C ASP A 25 0.91 11.56 -21.79
N ASN A 26 -0.35 11.70 -21.36
CA ASN A 26 -0.77 12.62 -20.29
C ASN A 26 -0.60 12.05 -18.87
N GLY A 27 0.03 10.88 -18.70
CA GLY A 27 0.23 10.22 -17.41
C GLY A 27 -0.95 9.39 -16.92
N ALA A 28 -2.12 9.46 -17.55
CA ALA A 28 -3.30 8.72 -17.11
C ALA A 28 -3.16 7.19 -17.36
N VAL A 29 -3.71 6.42 -16.44
CA VAL A 29 -3.72 4.95 -16.50
C VAL A 29 -4.93 4.48 -17.29
N ARG A 30 -4.70 3.84 -18.42
CA ARG A 30 -5.72 3.10 -19.17
C ARG A 30 -5.71 1.65 -18.77
N ILE A 31 -6.76 1.20 -18.10
CA ILE A 31 -6.91 -0.21 -17.71
C ILE A 31 -7.30 -1.02 -18.95
N LEU A 32 -6.51 -2.01 -19.29
CA LEU A 32 -6.77 -2.92 -20.42
C LEU A 32 -7.63 -4.12 -20.01
N SER A 33 -7.32 -4.69 -18.84
CA SER A 33 -8.10 -5.75 -18.20
C SER A 33 -7.73 -5.91 -16.75
N GLU A 34 -8.65 -6.50 -15.98
CA GLU A 34 -8.44 -6.92 -14.59
C GLU A 34 -9.10 -8.29 -14.40
N GLU A 35 -8.41 -9.17 -13.69
CA GLU A 35 -8.85 -10.49 -13.32
C GLU A 35 -8.56 -10.75 -11.86
N SER A 36 -9.48 -11.41 -11.15
CA SER A 36 -9.37 -11.66 -9.72
C SER A 36 -9.84 -13.08 -9.37
N LYS A 37 -9.17 -13.68 -8.38
CA LYS A 37 -9.55 -15.00 -7.84
C LYS A 37 -9.57 -14.95 -6.32
N VAL A 38 -10.64 -15.43 -5.72
CA VAL A 38 -10.71 -15.65 -4.28
C VAL A 38 -9.56 -16.56 -3.84
N SER A 39 -8.89 -16.18 -2.77
CA SER A 39 -7.70 -16.88 -2.28
C SER A 39 -7.63 -16.91 -0.76
N ASP A 40 -7.23 -18.06 -0.25
CA ASP A 40 -6.80 -18.30 1.13
C ASP A 40 -5.30 -18.64 1.21
N ASP A 41 -4.57 -18.40 0.12
CA ASP A 41 -3.13 -18.68 0.02
C ASP A 41 -2.28 -17.56 0.62
N VAL A 42 -2.89 -16.39 0.83
CA VAL A 42 -2.25 -15.20 1.39
C VAL A 42 -2.92 -14.83 2.71
N ARG A 43 -2.12 -14.62 3.73
CA ARG A 43 -2.61 -14.19 5.02
C ARG A 43 -1.69 -13.13 5.62
N TRP A 44 -2.27 -12.03 6.10
CA TRP A 44 -1.52 -10.89 6.65
C TRP A 44 -0.42 -10.34 5.73
N GLY A 45 -0.66 -10.37 4.42
CA GLY A 45 0.30 -9.93 3.41
C GLY A 45 1.45 -10.90 3.14
N ILE A 46 1.40 -12.13 3.67
CA ILE A 46 2.41 -13.18 3.46
C ILE A 46 1.79 -14.31 2.63
N VAL A 47 2.49 -14.78 1.62
CA VAL A 47 2.10 -15.97 0.84
C VAL A 47 2.37 -17.21 1.71
N GLU A 48 1.30 -17.75 2.34
CA GLU A 48 1.42 -18.95 3.19
C GLU A 48 1.44 -20.25 2.38
N LYS A 49 0.79 -20.25 1.19
CA LYS A 49 0.69 -21.42 0.30
C LYS A 49 1.24 -21.08 -1.10
N PRO A 50 2.57 -21.04 -1.31
CA PRO A 50 3.16 -20.61 -2.58
C PRO A 50 2.67 -21.42 -3.79
N SER A 51 2.42 -22.71 -3.64
CA SER A 51 1.91 -23.56 -4.74
C SER A 51 0.51 -23.19 -5.18
N GLY A 52 -0.39 -22.89 -4.23
CA GLY A 52 -1.76 -22.44 -4.51
C GLY A 52 -1.75 -21.04 -5.15
N ALA A 53 -0.98 -20.13 -4.57
CA ALA A 53 -0.81 -18.78 -5.10
C ALA A 53 -0.23 -18.80 -6.53
N SER A 54 0.83 -19.58 -6.77
CA SER A 54 1.45 -19.77 -8.09
C SER A 54 0.45 -20.27 -9.14
N PHE A 55 -0.37 -21.26 -8.79
CA PHE A 55 -1.43 -21.76 -9.68
C PHE A 55 -2.43 -20.65 -10.03
N LYS A 56 -2.94 -19.90 -9.03
CA LYS A 56 -3.88 -18.81 -9.24
C LYS A 56 -3.28 -17.69 -10.09
N VAL A 57 -2.02 -17.31 -9.82
CA VAL A 57 -1.28 -16.33 -10.65
C VAL A 57 -1.19 -16.79 -12.10
N SER A 58 -0.83 -18.04 -12.35
CA SER A 58 -0.72 -18.58 -13.70
C SER A 58 -2.07 -18.54 -14.45
N GLU A 59 -3.16 -18.85 -13.75
CA GLU A 59 -4.50 -18.76 -14.34
C GLU A 59 -4.92 -17.30 -14.61
N LEU A 60 -4.65 -16.38 -13.67
CA LEU A 60 -4.94 -14.95 -13.82
C LEU A 60 -4.20 -14.36 -15.02
N LEU A 61 -2.89 -14.65 -15.14
CA LEU A 61 -2.09 -14.16 -16.26
C LEU A 61 -2.55 -14.73 -17.60
N LYS A 62 -3.01 -15.99 -17.64
CA LYS A 62 -3.62 -16.58 -18.83
C LYS A 62 -4.93 -15.88 -19.23
N LEU A 63 -5.77 -15.53 -18.25
CA LEU A 63 -7.00 -14.77 -18.49
C LEU A 63 -6.67 -13.36 -18.98
N LEU A 64 -5.76 -12.65 -18.29
CA LEU A 64 -5.29 -11.31 -18.69
C LEU A 64 -4.71 -11.29 -20.12
N LYS A 65 -3.89 -12.28 -20.48
CA LYS A 65 -3.33 -12.38 -21.83
C LYS A 65 -4.43 -12.36 -22.88
N ASN A 66 -5.50 -13.10 -22.65
CA ASN A 66 -6.63 -13.20 -23.58
C ASN A 66 -7.47 -11.92 -23.59
N SER A 67 -7.86 -11.40 -22.42
CA SER A 67 -8.76 -10.25 -22.30
C SER A 67 -8.08 -8.93 -22.68
N ALA A 68 -6.83 -8.72 -22.33
CA ALA A 68 -6.03 -7.54 -22.72
C ALA A 68 -5.39 -7.67 -24.11
N LYS A 69 -5.59 -8.78 -24.80
CA LYS A 69 -4.98 -9.08 -26.13
C LYS A 69 -3.47 -8.86 -26.14
N MET A 70 -2.79 -9.38 -25.12
CA MET A 70 -1.34 -9.29 -24.98
C MET A 70 -0.69 -10.52 -25.64
N PRO A 71 0.45 -10.35 -26.36
CA PRO A 71 1.13 -11.49 -27.00
C PRO A 71 1.69 -12.44 -25.96
N ASP A 72 2.52 -11.93 -25.05
CA ASP A 72 3.11 -12.68 -23.94
C ASP A 72 3.31 -11.79 -22.71
N ILE A 73 3.19 -12.40 -21.54
CA ILE A 73 3.45 -11.78 -20.24
C ILE A 73 4.69 -12.45 -19.69
N SER A 74 5.78 -11.71 -19.58
CA SER A 74 7.06 -12.21 -19.06
C SER A 74 7.47 -11.57 -17.73
N GLN A 75 6.90 -10.39 -17.41
CA GLN A 75 7.24 -9.58 -16.25
C GLN A 75 6.00 -9.04 -15.57
N VAL A 76 6.03 -8.97 -14.25
CA VAL A 76 4.97 -8.39 -13.43
C VAL A 76 5.57 -7.62 -12.26
N SER A 77 4.81 -6.69 -11.69
CA SER A 77 5.17 -6.01 -10.46
C SER A 77 4.17 -6.33 -9.35
N VAL A 78 4.67 -6.39 -8.12
CA VAL A 78 3.88 -6.73 -6.92
C VAL A 78 4.24 -5.77 -5.81
N SER A 79 3.29 -5.01 -5.30
CA SER A 79 3.53 -4.23 -4.09
C SER A 79 3.49 -5.09 -2.84
N ILE A 80 4.38 -4.81 -1.89
CA ILE A 80 4.62 -5.63 -0.70
C ILE A 80 4.14 -4.89 0.54
N GLY A 81 3.28 -5.58 1.34
CA GLY A 81 2.83 -5.10 2.64
C GLY A 81 2.44 -6.28 3.52
N ALA A 82 3.01 -6.40 4.73
CA ALA A 82 2.78 -7.55 5.60
C ALA A 82 2.83 -7.20 7.09
N LYS A 83 2.17 -8.02 7.92
CA LYS A 83 2.07 -7.82 9.39
C LYS A 83 3.41 -7.70 10.12
N THR A 84 4.47 -8.25 9.55
CA THR A 84 5.80 -8.22 10.16
C THR A 84 6.59 -6.97 9.79
N MET A 85 6.07 -6.13 8.89
CA MET A 85 6.70 -4.88 8.54
C MET A 85 6.66 -3.91 9.70
N LYS A 86 7.79 -3.30 9.96
CA LYS A 86 8.01 -2.32 11.01
C LYS A 86 8.92 -1.22 10.51
N GLN A 87 8.85 -0.09 11.16
CA GLN A 87 9.72 1.05 10.95
C GLN A 87 10.58 1.29 12.18
N THR A 88 11.81 1.71 11.98
CA THR A 88 12.70 2.21 13.03
C THR A 88 13.49 3.40 12.51
N SER A 89 13.84 4.33 13.39
CA SER A 89 14.75 5.42 13.06
C SER A 89 16.20 4.97 13.23
N ALA A 90 17.07 5.38 12.32
CA ALA A 90 18.52 5.14 12.38
C ALA A 90 19.27 6.36 11.88
N SER A 91 20.48 6.60 12.43
CA SER A 91 21.31 7.72 12.00
C SER A 91 22.72 7.26 11.61
N VAL A 92 23.27 7.91 10.58
CA VAL A 92 24.64 7.74 10.13
C VAL A 92 25.35 9.09 10.21
N SER A 93 26.54 9.10 10.76
CA SER A 93 27.37 10.30 10.90
C SER A 93 28.66 10.17 10.10
N ARG A 94 29.09 11.24 9.43
CA ARG A 94 30.34 11.31 8.65
C ARG A 94 31.08 12.63 8.92
N PHE A 95 32.40 12.54 9.05
CA PHE A 95 33.28 13.68 8.93
C PHE A 95 33.64 13.89 7.47
N VAL A 96 33.38 15.06 6.93
CA VAL A 96 33.56 15.39 5.50
C VAL A 96 34.88 16.14 5.28
N GLY A 97 35.46 16.69 6.34
CA GLY A 97 36.68 17.50 6.30
C GLY A 97 36.43 18.97 5.95
N LYS A 98 37.39 19.81 6.29
CA LYS A 98 37.27 21.27 6.03
C LYS A 98 37.34 21.52 4.54
N SER A 99 36.27 21.96 3.92
CA SER A 99 36.12 22.32 2.49
C SER A 99 35.53 21.24 1.56
N ASN A 100 35.06 20.13 2.07
CA ASN A 100 34.38 19.17 1.22
C ASN A 100 32.90 19.55 1.06
N VAL A 101 32.46 19.62 -0.18
CA VAL A 101 31.08 19.79 -0.59
C VAL A 101 30.36 18.47 -0.39
N ILE A 102 29.15 18.52 0.18
CA ILE A 102 28.28 17.35 0.27
C ILE A 102 27.83 16.98 -1.14
N THR A 103 28.06 15.75 -1.52
CA THR A 103 27.72 15.22 -2.85
C THR A 103 26.62 14.17 -2.74
N GLU A 104 25.89 13.92 -3.83
CA GLU A 104 24.92 12.82 -3.92
C GLU A 104 25.57 11.46 -3.64
N ASP A 105 26.82 11.25 -4.10
CA ASP A 105 27.55 10.02 -3.86
C ASP A 105 27.79 9.78 -2.36
N LEU A 106 28.18 10.82 -1.61
CA LEU A 106 28.33 10.74 -0.15
C LEU A 106 27.02 10.35 0.53
N LEU A 107 25.89 10.98 0.13
CA LEU A 107 24.58 10.66 0.70
C LEU A 107 24.17 9.23 0.34
N THR A 108 24.50 8.76 -0.85
CA THR A 108 24.27 7.38 -1.28
C THR A 108 25.07 6.38 -0.45
N GLU A 109 26.35 6.65 -0.22
CA GLU A 109 27.20 5.82 0.66
C GLU A 109 26.67 5.77 2.10
N MET A 110 26.15 6.90 2.61
CA MET A 110 25.57 6.96 3.96
C MET A 110 24.27 6.15 4.05
N LEU A 111 23.44 6.19 3.01
CA LEU A 111 22.22 5.39 2.90
C LEU A 111 22.56 3.90 2.86
N ASP A 112 23.51 3.48 2.01
CA ASP A 112 23.99 2.10 1.91
C ASP A 112 24.58 1.61 3.24
N GLU A 113 25.27 2.49 3.98
CA GLU A 113 25.78 2.18 5.31
C GLU A 113 24.62 1.97 6.31
N CYS A 114 23.60 2.82 6.28
CA CYS A 114 22.42 2.66 7.11
C CYS A 114 21.71 1.34 6.83
N GLU A 115 21.51 1.00 5.55
CA GLU A 115 20.91 -0.29 5.15
C GLU A 115 21.70 -1.47 5.68
N ARG A 116 23.04 -1.46 5.47
CA ARG A 116 23.92 -2.54 5.96
C ARG A 116 23.90 -2.72 7.47
N LYS A 117 23.89 -1.61 8.24
CA LYS A 117 23.84 -1.64 9.70
C LYS A 117 22.48 -2.10 10.24
N SER A 118 21.42 -1.93 9.46
CA SER A 118 20.07 -2.30 9.83
C SER A 118 19.72 -3.76 9.50
N LYS A 119 20.54 -4.46 8.73
CA LYS A 119 20.34 -5.87 8.39
C LYS A 119 20.50 -6.76 9.62
N ARG A 120 19.58 -7.72 9.76
CA ARG A 120 19.58 -8.78 10.76
C ARG A 120 19.32 -10.12 10.06
N ASP A 121 19.71 -11.23 10.67
CA ASP A 121 19.73 -12.56 10.02
C ASP A 121 18.34 -13.02 9.52
N ASP A 122 17.27 -12.68 10.22
CA ASP A 122 15.90 -13.12 9.92
C ASP A 122 15.02 -12.02 9.29
N THR A 123 15.62 -10.86 8.98
CA THR A 123 14.88 -9.72 8.43
C THR A 123 15.45 -9.24 7.08
N THR A 124 14.57 -8.68 6.27
CA THR A 124 14.91 -7.95 5.06
C THR A 124 14.60 -6.47 5.27
N VAL A 125 15.53 -5.60 4.90
CA VAL A 125 15.29 -4.17 4.77
C VAL A 125 14.59 -3.96 3.43
N PHE A 126 13.37 -3.42 3.47
CA PHE A 126 12.57 -3.15 2.28
C PHE A 126 12.78 -1.73 1.75
N ASP A 127 13.02 -0.78 2.67
CA ASP A 127 13.33 0.60 2.28
C ASP A 127 14.12 1.36 3.36
N VAL A 128 14.87 2.39 2.94
CA VAL A 128 15.61 3.32 3.80
C VAL A 128 15.31 4.74 3.33
N ILE A 129 14.49 5.44 4.09
CA ILE A 129 13.91 6.73 3.73
C ILE A 129 14.67 7.84 4.46
N PRO A 130 15.34 8.79 3.77
CA PRO A 130 15.95 9.93 4.43
C PRO A 130 14.86 10.82 5.06
N VAL A 131 15.09 11.26 6.29
CA VAL A 131 14.17 12.10 7.05
C VAL A 131 14.73 13.52 7.24
N SER A 132 15.98 13.62 7.63
CA SER A 132 16.63 14.91 7.87
C SER A 132 18.14 14.80 7.81
N TYR A 133 18.77 15.94 7.54
CA TYR A 133 20.23 16.08 7.58
C TYR A 133 20.62 17.19 8.56
N VAL A 134 21.69 16.98 9.32
CA VAL A 134 22.26 17.99 10.22
C VAL A 134 23.71 18.23 9.80
N LEU A 135 24.01 19.45 9.34
CA LEU A 135 25.35 19.90 8.93
C LEU A 135 25.91 20.86 9.97
N ASP A 136 27.01 20.46 10.64
CA ASP A 136 27.65 21.28 11.70
C ASP A 136 26.63 21.85 12.72
N GLY A 137 25.61 21.05 13.08
CA GLY A 137 24.56 21.41 14.03
C GLY A 137 23.34 22.15 13.45
N LYS A 138 23.27 22.37 12.14
CA LYS A 138 22.12 22.98 11.47
C LYS A 138 21.33 21.91 10.71
N THR A 139 20.04 21.83 10.96
CA THR A 139 19.11 20.94 10.23
C THR A 139 18.78 21.54 8.86
N MET A 140 18.70 20.68 7.84
CA MET A 140 18.25 21.04 6.50
C MET A 140 17.71 19.80 5.75
N ASP A 141 16.90 20.04 4.75
CA ASP A 141 16.26 18.99 3.96
C ASP A 141 17.10 18.60 2.75
N ASP A 142 17.74 19.57 2.07
CA ASP A 142 18.66 19.32 0.95
C ASP A 142 20.09 19.78 1.29
N PRO A 143 21.00 18.84 1.59
CA PRO A 143 22.39 19.15 1.92
C PRO A 143 23.31 19.17 0.69
N VAL A 144 22.85 18.79 -0.51
CA VAL A 144 23.71 18.68 -1.71
C VAL A 144 24.27 20.07 -2.09
N GLY A 145 25.56 20.14 -2.38
CA GLY A 145 26.26 21.38 -2.70
C GLY A 145 26.67 22.25 -1.50
N GLN A 146 26.20 21.92 -0.28
CA GLN A 146 26.62 22.62 0.94
C GLN A 146 28.00 22.13 1.41
N THR A 147 28.68 22.98 2.18
CA THR A 147 29.97 22.62 2.80
C THR A 147 29.79 22.45 4.30
N ALA A 148 30.34 21.35 4.83
CA ALA A 148 30.32 21.08 6.25
C ALA A 148 31.55 20.26 6.69
N SER A 149 31.89 20.35 7.97
CA SER A 149 32.91 19.48 8.58
C SER A 149 32.32 18.12 8.96
N GLN A 150 31.06 18.10 9.33
CA GLN A 150 30.31 16.91 9.73
C GLN A 150 28.90 16.94 9.17
N ILE A 151 28.43 15.78 8.74
CA ILE A 151 27.03 15.53 8.37
C ILE A 151 26.49 14.38 9.21
N ILE A 152 25.27 14.53 9.72
CA ILE A 152 24.47 13.46 10.32
C ILE A 152 23.21 13.32 9.47
N ALA A 153 22.96 12.14 8.94
CA ALA A 153 21.74 11.82 8.21
C ALA A 153 20.87 10.89 9.07
N THR A 154 19.62 11.24 9.23
CA THR A 154 18.60 10.42 9.91
C THR A 154 17.69 9.77 8.89
N TYR A 155 17.45 8.48 9.07
CA TYR A 155 16.65 7.65 8.15
C TYR A 155 15.54 6.93 8.89
N ASN A 156 14.41 6.74 8.23
CA ASN A 156 13.41 5.75 8.58
C ASN A 156 13.69 4.46 7.80
N VAL A 157 13.96 3.38 8.53
CA VAL A 157 14.26 2.07 7.96
C VAL A 157 13.04 1.19 8.07
N ILE A 158 12.52 0.74 6.95
CA ILE A 158 11.40 -0.20 6.87
C ILE A 158 11.96 -1.59 6.68
N PHE A 159 11.66 -2.48 7.61
CA PHE A 159 12.13 -3.86 7.59
C PHE A 159 10.99 -4.82 7.98
N GLY A 160 11.18 -6.09 7.68
CA GLY A 160 10.23 -7.14 8.02
C GLY A 160 10.86 -8.52 7.90
N SER A 161 10.09 -9.58 8.16
CA SER A 161 10.58 -10.94 8.02
C SER A 161 11.04 -11.23 6.59
N SER A 162 12.19 -11.90 6.44
CA SER A 162 12.73 -12.36 5.15
C SER A 162 11.78 -13.33 4.42
N VAL A 163 10.88 -13.98 5.16
CA VAL A 163 9.85 -14.88 4.61
C VAL A 163 8.94 -14.16 3.61
N ILE A 164 8.67 -12.86 3.79
CA ILE A 164 7.83 -12.08 2.85
C ILE A 164 8.39 -12.19 1.43
N LYS A 165 9.68 -11.89 1.27
CA LYS A 165 10.35 -11.90 -0.02
C LYS A 165 10.52 -13.33 -0.54
N SER A 166 11.02 -14.25 0.28
CA SER A 166 11.32 -15.62 -0.13
C SER A 166 10.09 -16.40 -0.58
N GLU A 167 8.95 -16.26 0.11
CA GLU A 167 7.72 -16.97 -0.29
C GLU A 167 7.09 -16.36 -1.56
N LEU A 168 7.22 -15.04 -1.75
CA LEU A 168 6.82 -14.39 -2.98
C LEU A 168 7.68 -14.87 -4.16
N GLU A 169 9.00 -14.91 -4.02
CA GLU A 169 9.93 -15.42 -5.04
C GLU A 169 9.61 -16.89 -5.38
N ARG A 170 9.41 -17.75 -4.38
CA ARG A 170 9.00 -19.15 -4.58
C ARG A 170 7.69 -19.29 -5.33
N CYS A 171 6.77 -18.33 -5.19
CA CYS A 171 5.53 -18.30 -5.98
C CYS A 171 5.86 -18.08 -7.45
N PHE A 172 6.74 -17.13 -7.78
CA PHE A 172 7.08 -16.77 -9.16
C PHE A 172 8.03 -17.75 -9.85
N ASP A 173 8.99 -18.36 -9.14
CA ASP A 173 9.89 -19.40 -9.67
C ASP A 173 9.13 -20.53 -10.39
N ARG A 174 7.93 -20.82 -9.94
CA ARG A 174 7.07 -21.87 -10.50
C ARG A 174 6.27 -21.43 -11.73
N THR A 175 6.13 -20.14 -11.93
CA THR A 175 5.35 -19.57 -13.06
C THR A 175 6.21 -19.30 -14.27
N GLY A 176 7.52 -19.18 -14.12
CA GLY A 176 8.43 -18.69 -15.17
C GLY A 176 8.28 -17.20 -15.47
N ILE A 177 7.57 -16.46 -14.62
CA ILE A 177 7.35 -15.01 -14.73
C ILE A 177 8.37 -14.28 -13.87
N ILE A 178 8.94 -13.22 -14.40
CA ILE A 178 9.91 -12.39 -13.71
C ILE A 178 9.19 -11.37 -12.84
N LEU A 179 9.55 -11.32 -11.56
CA LEU A 179 9.15 -10.24 -10.69
C LEU A 179 10.04 -9.02 -10.98
N GLU A 180 9.49 -8.04 -11.69
CA GLU A 180 10.20 -6.87 -12.20
C GLU A 180 10.48 -5.85 -11.11
N TYR A 181 9.47 -5.52 -10.33
CA TYR A 181 9.55 -4.51 -9.29
C TYR A 181 8.61 -4.82 -8.12
N SER A 182 9.03 -4.47 -6.91
CA SER A 182 8.25 -4.73 -5.69
C SER A 182 8.29 -3.52 -4.75
N PRO A 183 7.48 -2.47 -5.02
CA PRO A 183 7.38 -1.33 -4.14
C PRO A 183 6.67 -1.69 -2.83
N LEU A 184 6.77 -0.81 -1.82
CA LEU A 184 5.93 -0.92 -0.63
C LEU A 184 4.45 -0.68 -0.99
N ALA A 185 3.54 -1.48 -0.42
CA ALA A 185 2.10 -1.32 -0.65
C ALA A 185 1.60 0.06 -0.19
N VAL A 186 2.14 0.60 0.91
CA VAL A 186 1.81 1.94 1.39
C VAL A 186 2.30 3.04 0.47
N GLU A 187 3.44 2.85 -0.20
CA GLU A 187 3.95 3.76 -1.21
C GLU A 187 3.06 3.74 -2.46
N ALA A 188 2.70 2.55 -2.94
CA ALA A 188 1.77 2.42 -4.07
C ALA A 188 0.40 3.07 -3.77
N LEU A 189 -0.14 2.90 -2.56
CA LEU A 189 -1.39 3.51 -2.16
C LEU A 189 -1.26 5.03 -2.04
N SER A 190 -0.25 5.54 -1.32
CA SER A 190 -0.07 6.98 -1.11
C SER A 190 0.11 7.75 -2.41
N THR A 191 0.76 7.14 -3.41
CA THR A 191 0.92 7.74 -4.74
C THR A 191 -0.42 8.08 -5.41
N VAL A 192 -1.47 7.32 -5.15
CA VAL A 192 -2.75 7.47 -5.87
C VAL A 192 -3.90 8.01 -5.02
N VAL A 193 -3.79 7.98 -3.68
CA VAL A 193 -4.90 8.39 -2.79
C VAL A 193 -4.60 9.62 -1.95
N LEU A 194 -3.34 10.07 -1.91
CA LEU A 194 -2.90 11.26 -1.20
C LEU A 194 -2.43 12.32 -2.18
N GLU A 195 -2.82 13.57 -1.92
CA GLU A 195 -2.24 14.73 -2.59
C GLU A 195 -0.87 15.06 -1.99
N GLU A 196 0.00 15.70 -2.79
CA GLU A 196 1.32 16.13 -2.32
C GLU A 196 1.20 17.10 -1.13
N GLN A 197 0.25 18.04 -1.20
CA GLN A 197 -0.01 18.99 -0.11
C GLN A 197 -0.44 18.30 1.18
N GLU A 198 -1.22 17.21 1.11
CA GLU A 198 -1.61 16.44 2.29
C GLU A 198 -0.40 15.77 2.96
N ARG A 199 0.51 15.20 2.15
CA ARG A 199 1.75 14.59 2.67
C ARG A 199 2.69 15.64 3.26
N GLU A 200 2.69 16.85 2.71
CA GLU A 200 3.52 17.95 3.21
C GLU A 200 3.05 18.45 4.57
N VAL A 201 1.76 18.80 4.71
CA VAL A 201 1.23 19.41 5.95
C VAL A 201 0.95 18.39 7.06
N GLY A 202 0.89 17.13 6.74
CA GLY A 202 0.65 16.02 7.68
C GLY A 202 -0.69 15.34 7.48
N CYS A 203 -0.66 14.06 7.13
CA CYS A 203 -1.83 13.19 6.99
C CYS A 203 -1.56 11.77 7.47
N ALA A 204 -2.63 11.05 7.78
CA ALA A 204 -2.60 9.61 8.03
C ALA A 204 -3.36 8.86 6.94
N LEU A 205 -2.75 7.85 6.34
CA LEU A 205 -3.38 6.91 5.43
C LEU A 205 -3.68 5.61 6.16
N ILE A 206 -4.97 5.22 6.20
CA ILE A 206 -5.41 3.94 6.76
C ILE A 206 -5.87 3.04 5.61
N ASN A 207 -5.14 1.95 5.35
CA ASN A 207 -5.57 0.91 4.43
C ASN A 207 -6.29 -0.19 5.22
N PHE A 208 -7.61 -0.24 5.11
CA PHE A 208 -8.46 -1.22 5.79
C PHE A 208 -8.64 -2.46 4.91
N GLY A 209 -7.75 -3.43 5.06
CA GLY A 209 -7.73 -4.67 4.31
C GLY A 209 -8.61 -5.78 4.92
N ALA A 210 -8.52 -6.99 4.32
CA ALA A 210 -9.30 -8.14 4.79
C ALA A 210 -8.76 -8.74 6.10
N THR A 211 -7.43 -8.87 6.25
CA THR A 211 -6.79 -9.47 7.43
C THR A 211 -5.76 -8.58 8.09
N THR A 212 -5.51 -7.41 7.52
CA THR A 212 -4.62 -6.38 8.06
C THR A 212 -5.25 -5.02 7.92
N THR A 213 -4.97 -4.13 8.88
CA THR A 213 -5.20 -2.70 8.75
C THR A 213 -3.84 -2.01 8.90
N THR A 214 -3.50 -1.17 7.93
CA THR A 214 -2.19 -0.52 7.89
C THR A 214 -2.36 0.98 8.05
N LEU A 215 -1.62 1.57 8.99
CA LEU A 215 -1.44 3.01 9.14
C LEU A 215 -0.12 3.41 8.48
N ALA A 216 -0.15 4.46 7.67
CA ALA A 216 1.03 5.18 7.19
C ALA A 216 0.83 6.67 7.46
N VAL A 217 1.74 7.29 8.20
CA VAL A 217 1.68 8.72 8.51
C VAL A 217 2.72 9.45 7.71
N TYR A 218 2.32 10.50 7.03
CA TYR A 218 3.20 11.38 6.24
C TYR A 218 3.24 12.78 6.86
N HIS A 219 4.40 13.41 6.80
CA HIS A 219 4.62 14.81 7.15
C HIS A 219 5.92 15.28 6.48
N ASN A 220 5.94 16.49 5.93
CA ASN A 220 7.01 17.02 5.08
C ASN A 220 7.33 16.07 3.89
N ASP A 221 6.30 15.53 3.26
CA ASP A 221 6.34 14.53 2.18
C ASP A 221 7.14 13.24 2.51
N VAL A 222 7.40 12.98 3.78
CA VAL A 222 8.17 11.82 4.26
C VAL A 222 7.27 10.88 5.07
N LEU A 223 7.37 9.57 4.83
CA LEU A 223 6.73 8.56 5.66
C LEU A 223 7.35 8.57 7.06
N GLN A 224 6.61 9.08 8.05
CA GLN A 224 7.05 9.25 9.43
C GLN A 224 6.74 8.05 10.31
N ASN A 225 5.63 7.34 10.05
CA ASN A 225 5.24 6.17 10.83
C ASN A 225 4.58 5.11 9.94
N LEU A 226 4.90 3.86 10.19
CA LEU A 226 4.29 2.68 9.55
C LEU A 226 3.92 1.67 10.63
N LEU A 227 2.61 1.39 10.76
CA LEU A 227 2.08 0.37 11.67
C LEU A 227 1.17 -0.59 10.91
N VAL A 228 1.39 -1.89 11.06
CA VAL A 228 0.53 -2.93 10.48
C VAL A 228 -0.13 -3.73 11.60
N VAL A 229 -1.44 -3.62 11.69
CA VAL A 229 -2.28 -4.38 12.64
C VAL A 229 -2.74 -5.67 11.94
N PRO A 230 -2.52 -6.88 12.51
CA PRO A 230 -2.91 -8.15 11.90
C PRO A 230 -4.40 -8.48 12.10
N LEU A 231 -5.26 -7.47 12.05
CA LEU A 231 -6.71 -7.52 12.10
C LEU A 231 -7.28 -6.72 10.93
N GLY A 232 -8.43 -7.12 10.42
CA GLY A 232 -9.09 -6.44 9.30
C GLY A 232 -10.55 -6.87 9.16
N ALA A 233 -11.18 -6.53 8.04
CA ALA A 233 -12.62 -6.72 7.81
C ALA A 233 -13.11 -8.18 7.92
N LYS A 234 -12.24 -9.19 7.72
CA LYS A 234 -12.59 -10.59 7.97
C LYS A 234 -12.81 -10.91 9.45
N ASN A 235 -12.23 -10.15 10.37
CA ASN A 235 -12.48 -10.33 11.80
C ASN A 235 -13.94 -9.95 12.13
N ILE A 236 -14.46 -8.87 11.55
CA ILE A 236 -15.89 -8.51 11.66
C ILE A 236 -16.78 -9.64 11.13
N THR A 237 -16.44 -10.21 9.96
CA THR A 237 -17.20 -11.33 9.39
C THR A 237 -17.23 -12.53 10.31
N LYS A 238 -16.11 -12.85 10.98
CA LYS A 238 -16.04 -13.94 11.97
C LYS A 238 -16.95 -13.71 13.17
N ASP A 239 -16.97 -12.50 13.71
CA ASP A 239 -17.87 -12.19 14.84
C ASP A 239 -19.33 -12.33 14.44
N ILE A 240 -19.69 -11.93 13.23
CA ILE A 240 -21.04 -12.11 12.70
C ILE A 240 -21.36 -13.61 12.51
N GLN A 241 -20.39 -14.45 12.16
CA GLN A 241 -20.56 -15.91 12.06
C GLN A 241 -20.93 -16.56 13.40
N GLU A 242 -20.45 -16.00 14.54
CA GLU A 242 -20.81 -16.49 15.89
C GLU A 242 -22.33 -16.46 16.17
N LEU A 243 -23.09 -15.74 15.35
CA LEU A 243 -24.55 -15.75 15.38
C LEU A 243 -25.15 -17.06 14.82
N GLY A 244 -24.34 -18.01 14.37
CA GLY A 244 -24.78 -19.30 13.81
C GLY A 244 -25.12 -19.22 12.32
N ILE A 245 -24.52 -18.30 11.57
CA ILE A 245 -24.64 -18.19 10.10
C ILE A 245 -23.31 -18.51 9.42
N ASN A 246 -23.35 -18.95 8.15
CA ASN A 246 -22.15 -19.28 7.40
C ASN A 246 -21.37 -18.01 6.98
N GLU A 247 -20.07 -18.18 6.63
CA GLU A 247 -19.18 -17.08 6.25
C GLU A 247 -19.74 -16.24 5.10
N THR A 248 -20.30 -16.86 4.07
CA THR A 248 -20.86 -16.18 2.92
C THR A 248 -22.01 -15.25 3.30
N ASN A 249 -22.92 -15.74 4.16
CA ASN A 249 -24.03 -14.96 4.66
C ASN A 249 -23.58 -13.86 5.63
N ALA A 250 -22.59 -14.13 6.49
CA ALA A 250 -22.00 -13.16 7.39
C ALA A 250 -21.34 -12.00 6.62
N GLU A 251 -20.53 -12.33 5.61
CA GLU A 251 -19.89 -11.33 4.74
C GLU A 251 -20.91 -10.50 3.98
N ARG A 252 -21.93 -11.16 3.40
CA ARG A 252 -23.02 -10.48 2.71
C ARG A 252 -23.81 -9.57 3.63
N LEU A 253 -24.09 -10.02 4.86
CA LEU A 253 -24.80 -9.22 5.87
C LEU A 253 -24.00 -7.97 6.26
N LYS A 254 -22.68 -8.13 6.55
CA LYS A 254 -21.76 -7.04 6.81
C LYS A 254 -21.77 -6.01 5.67
N CYS A 255 -21.59 -6.46 4.43
CA CYS A 255 -21.47 -5.56 3.28
C CYS A 255 -22.76 -4.83 2.92
N LEU A 256 -23.94 -5.46 3.09
CA LEU A 256 -25.20 -4.90 2.65
C LEU A 256 -25.98 -4.17 3.74
N LYS A 257 -25.73 -4.49 5.01
CA LYS A 257 -26.55 -4.04 6.16
C LYS A 257 -25.72 -3.59 7.36
N GLY A 258 -24.39 -3.79 7.32
CA GLY A 258 -23.50 -3.34 8.38
C GLY A 258 -23.38 -1.83 8.43
N ASN A 259 -23.18 -1.30 9.63
CA ASN A 259 -22.81 0.08 9.89
C ASN A 259 -21.67 0.09 10.91
N ALA A 260 -20.71 0.99 10.75
CA ALA A 260 -19.56 1.14 11.65
C ALA A 260 -19.93 1.72 13.01
N LEU A 261 -21.03 2.47 13.10
CA LEU A 261 -21.54 3.09 14.32
C LEU A 261 -22.97 2.64 14.57
N GLU A 262 -23.23 2.17 15.79
CA GLU A 262 -24.59 1.82 16.24
C GLU A 262 -25.51 3.04 16.28
N SER A 263 -24.96 4.21 16.63
CA SER A 263 -25.66 5.48 16.71
C SER A 263 -26.23 5.97 15.37
N LEU A 264 -25.70 5.53 14.24
CA LEU A 264 -26.20 5.87 12.90
C LEU A 264 -27.39 4.98 12.46
N VAL A 265 -27.81 4.02 13.28
CA VAL A 265 -28.96 3.15 12.98
C VAL A 265 -30.20 3.59 13.80
N ASP A 266 -30.92 4.57 13.29
CA ASP A 266 -32.10 5.15 13.96
C ASP A 266 -33.27 4.15 14.01
N GLU A 267 -33.58 3.53 12.85
CA GLU A 267 -34.70 2.59 12.72
C GLU A 267 -34.17 1.16 12.47
N PRO A 268 -34.15 0.29 13.49
CA PRO A 268 -33.64 -1.07 13.33
C PRO A 268 -34.56 -1.93 12.47
N VAL A 269 -34.01 -2.49 11.41
CA VAL A 269 -34.69 -3.48 10.55
C VAL A 269 -34.28 -4.88 10.99
N TYR A 270 -35.25 -5.78 11.12
CA TYR A 270 -35.00 -7.19 11.43
C TYR A 270 -34.79 -8.00 10.15
N ILE A 271 -33.70 -8.73 10.10
CA ILE A 271 -33.28 -9.58 8.98
C ILE A 271 -33.34 -11.03 9.45
N GLN A 272 -33.86 -11.91 8.61
CA GLN A 272 -33.81 -13.36 8.83
C GLN A 272 -32.84 -14.01 7.86
N ILE A 273 -31.95 -14.82 8.40
CA ILE A 273 -30.87 -15.49 7.65
C ILE A 273 -30.89 -16.97 8.03
N ALA A 274 -30.70 -17.85 7.05
CA ALA A 274 -30.61 -19.28 7.29
C ALA A 274 -29.47 -19.60 8.27
N SER A 275 -29.75 -20.44 9.27
CA SER A 275 -28.75 -20.97 10.18
C SER A 275 -27.76 -21.88 9.44
N VAL A 276 -26.55 -22.02 9.96
CA VAL A 276 -25.56 -23.01 9.48
C VAL A 276 -26.12 -24.43 9.65
N ASP A 277 -26.76 -24.70 10.76
CA ASP A 277 -27.48 -25.97 10.99
C ASP A 277 -28.92 -25.81 10.51
N GLU A 278 -29.27 -26.49 9.42
CA GLU A 278 -30.59 -26.45 8.80
C GLU A 278 -31.71 -26.94 9.73
N SER A 279 -31.38 -27.67 10.78
CA SER A 279 -32.34 -28.08 11.81
C SER A 279 -32.77 -26.95 12.76
N ASN A 280 -31.99 -25.88 12.81
CA ASN A 280 -32.28 -24.71 13.62
C ASN A 280 -33.15 -23.69 12.87
N PRO A 281 -33.96 -22.91 13.58
CA PRO A 281 -34.71 -21.83 12.96
C PRO A 281 -33.77 -20.77 12.39
N PRO A 282 -34.22 -20.00 11.38
CA PRO A 282 -33.46 -18.88 10.85
C PRO A 282 -33.06 -17.89 11.96
N VAL A 283 -31.82 -17.43 11.90
CA VAL A 283 -31.29 -16.41 12.81
C VAL A 283 -31.99 -15.07 12.51
N LYS A 284 -32.55 -14.45 13.53
CA LYS A 284 -33.17 -13.10 13.43
C LYS A 284 -32.23 -12.09 14.09
N ILE A 285 -31.73 -11.14 13.30
CA ILE A 285 -30.83 -10.08 13.76
C ILE A 285 -31.37 -8.71 13.39
N SER A 286 -31.30 -7.72 14.30
CA SER A 286 -31.55 -6.33 13.95
C SER A 286 -30.31 -5.66 13.39
N THR A 287 -30.49 -4.71 12.46
CA THR A 287 -29.38 -3.91 11.91
C THR A 287 -28.65 -3.13 13.01
N LYS A 288 -29.34 -2.72 14.06
CA LYS A 288 -28.77 -2.03 15.21
C LYS A 288 -27.81 -2.94 16.00
N PHE A 289 -28.25 -4.16 16.31
CA PHE A 289 -27.38 -5.15 16.98
C PHE A 289 -26.20 -5.59 16.09
N LEU A 290 -26.41 -5.68 14.78
CA LEU A 290 -25.32 -5.91 13.84
C LEU A 290 -24.28 -4.77 13.89
N ALA A 291 -24.72 -3.52 13.95
CA ALA A 291 -23.83 -2.36 14.08
C ALA A 291 -23.06 -2.39 15.40
N THR A 292 -23.69 -2.77 16.53
CA THR A 292 -23.00 -2.96 17.83
C THR A 292 -21.86 -3.96 17.73
N ILE A 293 -22.07 -5.12 17.05
CA ILE A 293 -21.01 -6.12 16.84
C ILE A 293 -19.86 -5.54 15.99
N ILE A 294 -20.22 -4.83 14.92
CA ILE A 294 -19.26 -4.25 13.99
C ILE A 294 -18.43 -3.16 14.68
N GLU A 295 -19.08 -2.25 15.39
CA GLU A 295 -18.44 -1.15 16.12
C GLU A 295 -17.45 -1.68 17.17
N ALA A 296 -17.86 -2.65 17.99
CA ALA A 296 -16.96 -3.27 18.98
C ALA A 296 -15.72 -3.89 18.35
N ARG A 297 -15.85 -4.53 17.18
CA ARG A 297 -14.69 -5.08 16.47
C ARG A 297 -13.83 -4.00 15.82
N LEU A 298 -14.43 -2.94 15.32
CA LEU A 298 -13.69 -1.79 14.79
C LEU A 298 -12.86 -1.11 15.88
N ASP A 299 -13.41 -0.91 17.07
CA ASP A 299 -12.67 -0.37 18.23
C ASP A 299 -11.42 -1.21 18.50
N GLU A 300 -11.50 -2.54 18.49
CA GLU A 300 -10.35 -3.42 18.69
C GLU A 300 -9.33 -3.31 17.53
N ILE A 301 -9.80 -3.28 16.27
CA ILE A 301 -8.93 -3.17 15.09
C ILE A 301 -8.15 -1.84 15.11
N THR A 302 -8.82 -0.74 15.49
CA THR A 302 -8.28 0.61 15.33
C THR A 302 -7.58 1.15 16.59
N GLN A 303 -7.72 0.51 17.75
CA GLN A 303 -7.14 0.99 19.02
C GLN A 303 -5.67 1.37 18.89
N SER A 304 -4.82 0.44 18.43
CA SER A 304 -3.39 0.71 18.30
C SER A 304 -3.05 1.73 17.19
N ILE A 305 -3.92 1.89 16.22
CA ILE A 305 -3.79 2.90 15.17
C ILE A 305 -4.06 4.28 15.75
N PHE A 306 -5.14 4.43 16.52
CA PHE A 306 -5.48 5.70 17.15
C PHE A 306 -4.48 6.07 18.23
N ASP A 307 -4.02 5.10 19.05
CA ASP A 307 -2.92 5.30 20.00
C ASP A 307 -1.64 5.81 19.30
N ALA A 308 -1.33 5.29 18.11
CA ALA A 308 -0.18 5.73 17.34
C ALA A 308 -0.36 7.15 16.79
N ILE A 309 -1.56 7.52 16.37
CA ILE A 309 -1.91 8.88 15.92
C ILE A 309 -1.83 9.87 17.06
N ASP A 310 -2.38 9.54 18.22
CA ASP A 310 -2.39 10.41 19.41
C ASP A 310 -0.98 10.71 19.93
N ASN A 311 -0.02 9.81 19.71
CA ASN A 311 1.37 9.95 20.11
C ASN A 311 2.27 10.64 19.07
N LEU A 312 1.73 11.17 17.98
CA LEU A 312 2.52 11.89 16.97
C LEU A 312 3.04 13.23 17.55
N PRO A 313 4.27 13.63 17.21
CA PRO A 313 4.83 14.90 17.67
C PRO A 313 4.36 16.12 16.84
N PHE A 314 3.43 15.93 15.92
CA PHE A 314 2.87 16.94 15.01
C PHE A 314 1.38 16.67 14.77
N ALA A 315 0.66 17.68 14.31
CA ALA A 315 -0.75 17.56 13.95
C ALA A 315 -0.92 16.93 12.55
N LEU A 316 -2.07 16.29 12.34
CA LEU A 316 -2.49 15.80 11.02
C LEU A 316 -3.41 16.85 10.38
N ASP A 317 -2.83 17.95 9.90
CA ASP A 317 -3.59 19.11 9.41
C ASP A 317 -4.43 18.78 8.16
N ALA A 318 -4.01 17.80 7.36
CA ALA A 318 -4.79 17.27 6.25
C ALA A 318 -5.72 16.12 6.65
N GLY A 319 -5.69 15.68 7.93
CA GLY A 319 -6.61 14.66 8.43
C GLY A 319 -6.24 13.22 8.12
N ILE A 320 -7.26 12.36 8.06
CA ILE A 320 -7.13 10.92 7.87
C ILE A 320 -7.76 10.51 6.53
N VAL A 321 -7.01 9.79 5.72
CA VAL A 321 -7.48 9.22 4.45
C VAL A 321 -7.64 7.72 4.63
N ILE A 322 -8.83 7.18 4.32
CA ILE A 322 -9.09 5.74 4.41
C ILE A 322 -9.30 5.12 3.04
N THR A 323 -8.69 3.95 2.82
CA THR A 323 -8.79 3.19 1.56
C THR A 323 -8.84 1.68 1.85
N GLY A 324 -8.88 0.88 0.79
CA GLY A 324 -8.98 -0.58 0.86
C GLY A 324 -10.42 -1.10 0.87
N GLY A 325 -10.57 -2.43 0.76
CA GLY A 325 -11.89 -3.05 0.65
C GLY A 325 -12.79 -2.87 1.87
N GLY A 326 -12.21 -2.78 3.07
CA GLY A 326 -12.93 -2.55 4.33
C GLY A 326 -13.42 -1.11 4.49
N ALA A 327 -12.81 -0.15 3.79
CA ALA A 327 -13.25 1.25 3.79
C ALA A 327 -14.67 1.45 3.22
N LYS A 328 -15.23 0.45 2.54
CA LYS A 328 -16.60 0.48 1.99
C LYS A 328 -17.69 0.24 3.04
N LEU A 329 -17.32 -0.08 4.28
CA LEU A 329 -18.28 -0.25 5.36
C LEU A 329 -19.01 1.09 5.62
N SER A 330 -20.33 1.05 5.63
CA SER A 330 -21.14 2.25 5.89
C SER A 330 -20.79 2.84 7.26
N GLY A 331 -20.69 4.17 7.36
CA GLY A 331 -20.39 4.87 8.61
C GLY A 331 -18.93 4.83 9.05
N ILE A 332 -17.99 4.29 8.24
CA ILE A 332 -16.58 4.15 8.65
C ILE A 332 -15.87 5.52 8.78
N ILE A 333 -16.24 6.49 7.96
CA ILE A 333 -15.68 7.85 8.02
C ILE A 333 -16.15 8.53 9.31
N GLU A 334 -17.43 8.44 9.61
CA GLU A 334 -18.04 8.96 10.82
C GLU A 334 -17.43 8.30 12.07
N PHE A 335 -17.24 6.99 12.03
CA PHE A 335 -16.58 6.24 13.09
C PHE A 335 -15.16 6.78 13.38
N ILE A 336 -14.35 6.93 12.35
CA ILE A 336 -12.97 7.45 12.52
C ILE A 336 -13.00 8.88 13.05
N ALA A 337 -13.84 9.75 12.48
CA ALA A 337 -13.95 11.14 12.90
C ALA A 337 -14.47 11.27 14.36
N GLU A 338 -15.43 10.43 14.77
CA GLU A 338 -15.94 10.41 16.16
C GLU A 338 -14.87 9.95 17.15
N LYS A 339 -14.13 8.86 16.81
CA LYS A 339 -13.14 8.27 17.72
C LYS A 339 -11.85 9.08 17.84
N THR A 340 -11.46 9.82 16.79
CA THR A 340 -10.19 10.57 16.77
C THR A 340 -10.37 12.08 16.93
N GLY A 341 -11.55 12.62 16.67
CA GLY A 341 -11.78 14.06 16.55
C GLY A 341 -11.10 14.71 15.33
N ILE A 342 -10.56 13.91 14.41
CA ILE A 342 -9.84 14.37 13.23
C ILE A 342 -10.72 14.18 11.99
N TYR A 343 -10.67 15.16 11.08
CA TYR A 343 -11.35 15.03 9.77
C TYR A 343 -10.90 13.77 9.03
N ALA A 344 -11.85 13.02 8.46
CA ALA A 344 -11.56 11.84 7.68
C ALA A 344 -12.26 11.87 6.32
N ARG A 345 -11.60 11.32 5.29
CA ARG A 345 -12.13 11.18 3.93
C ARG A 345 -11.77 9.85 3.29
N PHE A 346 -12.50 9.50 2.24
CA PHE A 346 -12.10 8.38 1.38
C PHE A 346 -10.90 8.75 0.50
N GLY A 347 -9.95 7.82 0.35
CA GLY A 347 -8.88 7.87 -0.61
C GLY A 347 -9.37 7.42 -1.98
N GLY A 348 -9.59 8.38 -2.88
CA GLY A 348 -9.91 8.13 -4.29
C GLY A 348 -8.66 8.02 -5.15
N HIS A 349 -8.80 7.46 -6.35
CA HIS A 349 -7.73 7.35 -7.36
C HIS A 349 -8.25 7.67 -8.77
N SER A 350 -9.43 8.28 -8.86
CA SER A 350 -10.12 8.53 -10.13
C SER A 350 -9.36 9.47 -11.05
N GLU A 351 -8.62 10.41 -10.50
CA GLU A 351 -7.80 11.38 -11.24
C GLU A 351 -6.66 10.73 -12.05
N TRP A 352 -6.22 9.56 -11.61
CA TRP A 352 -5.18 8.79 -12.30
C TRP A 352 -5.70 7.96 -13.46
N LEU A 353 -7.02 7.82 -13.60
CA LEU A 353 -7.64 6.98 -14.61
C LEU A 353 -7.89 7.75 -15.89
N ALA A 354 -7.72 7.09 -17.03
CA ALA A 354 -8.08 7.63 -18.34
C ALA A 354 -9.58 7.93 -18.42
N ASP A 355 -9.94 8.92 -19.22
CA ASP A 355 -11.34 9.25 -19.50
C ASP A 355 -12.14 8.03 -19.96
N ASN A 356 -13.41 7.98 -19.56
CA ASN A 356 -14.33 6.88 -19.85
C ASN A 356 -13.92 5.50 -19.25
N THR A 357 -13.07 5.48 -18.23
CA THR A 357 -12.82 4.27 -17.46
C THR A 357 -14.12 3.77 -16.80
N PRO A 358 -14.48 2.48 -16.92
CA PRO A 358 -15.69 1.94 -16.33
C PRO A 358 -15.74 2.16 -14.82
N GLU A 359 -16.94 2.54 -14.29
CA GLU A 359 -17.20 2.89 -12.89
C GLU A 359 -16.64 1.86 -11.88
N ARG A 360 -16.69 0.58 -12.23
CA ARG A 360 -16.17 -0.48 -11.36
C ARG A 360 -14.70 -0.31 -10.95
N PHE A 361 -13.91 0.40 -11.76
CA PHE A 361 -12.48 0.62 -11.49
C PHE A 361 -12.20 1.82 -10.57
N HIS A 362 -13.23 2.57 -10.19
CA HIS A 362 -13.15 3.60 -9.16
C HIS A 362 -13.29 3.03 -7.74
N ASP A 363 -13.48 1.70 -7.61
CA ASP A 363 -13.55 1.01 -6.33
C ASP A 363 -12.16 1.09 -5.61
N PRO A 364 -12.11 1.52 -4.34
CA PRO A 364 -10.85 1.66 -3.58
C PRO A 364 -9.96 0.42 -3.54
N LYS A 365 -10.52 -0.76 -3.75
CA LYS A 365 -9.76 -2.01 -3.83
C LYS A 365 -8.72 -2.04 -4.95
N TYR A 366 -8.85 -1.19 -5.98
CA TYR A 366 -7.91 -1.12 -7.11
C TYR A 366 -6.80 -0.10 -6.92
N ALA A 367 -6.89 0.77 -5.91
CA ALA A 367 -5.91 1.83 -5.67
C ALA A 367 -4.46 1.28 -5.61
N GLN A 368 -4.25 0.18 -4.88
CA GLN A 368 -2.92 -0.44 -4.75
C GLN A 368 -2.38 -0.97 -6.09
N LEU A 369 -3.22 -1.59 -6.93
CA LEU A 369 -2.82 -2.06 -8.27
C LEU A 369 -2.44 -0.89 -9.17
N ILE A 370 -3.23 0.18 -9.17
CA ILE A 370 -2.99 1.39 -9.98
C ILE A 370 -1.70 2.07 -9.53
N GLY A 371 -1.50 2.25 -8.23
CA GLY A 371 -0.25 2.80 -7.69
C GLY A 371 0.97 1.94 -8.03
N THR A 372 0.83 0.61 -7.96
CA THR A 372 1.91 -0.31 -8.38
C THR A 372 2.25 -0.14 -9.85
N ILE A 373 1.26 0.08 -10.73
CA ILE A 373 1.47 0.34 -12.16
C ILE A 373 2.22 1.65 -12.37
N LEU A 374 1.82 2.73 -11.69
CA LEU A 374 2.48 4.03 -11.77
C LEU A 374 3.94 3.94 -11.31
N LEU A 375 4.18 3.38 -10.14
CA LEU A 375 5.54 3.20 -9.62
C LEU A 375 6.41 2.28 -10.50
N THR A 376 5.82 1.27 -11.14
CA THR A 376 6.55 0.42 -12.11
C THR A 376 6.94 1.20 -13.35
N ASN A 377 6.08 2.10 -13.82
CA ASN A 377 6.40 2.98 -14.94
C ASN A 377 7.58 3.89 -14.62
N GLU A 378 7.59 4.51 -13.44
CA GLU A 378 8.71 5.35 -13.00
C GLU A 378 9.99 4.52 -12.81
N TYR A 379 9.88 3.33 -12.25
CA TYR A 379 10.99 2.39 -12.16
C TYR A 379 11.61 2.09 -13.54
N ARG A 380 10.79 1.81 -14.56
CA ARG A 380 11.27 1.56 -15.93
C ARG A 380 11.93 2.79 -16.56
N LYS A 381 11.41 3.99 -16.32
CA LYS A 381 12.03 5.24 -16.80
C LYS A 381 13.41 5.46 -16.17
N ALA A 382 13.54 5.16 -14.88
CA ALA A 382 14.79 5.30 -14.15
C ALA A 382 15.83 4.22 -14.53
N HIS A 383 15.40 3.03 -15.00
CA HIS A 383 16.24 1.86 -15.30
C HIS A 383 16.03 1.34 -16.73
N PRO A 384 16.32 2.13 -17.77
CA PRO A 384 15.97 1.78 -19.15
C PRO A 384 16.71 0.57 -19.72
N VAL A 385 17.82 0.13 -19.11
CA VAL A 385 18.70 -0.93 -19.62
C VAL A 385 18.57 -2.26 -18.89
N GLU A 386 18.10 -2.28 -17.64
CA GLU A 386 18.02 -3.50 -16.82
C GLU A 386 16.85 -4.43 -17.16
N VAL A 387 15.88 -3.93 -17.91
CA VAL A 387 14.68 -4.68 -18.32
C VAL A 387 14.97 -5.75 -19.39
N ALA A 388 16.17 -5.74 -19.99
CA ALA A 388 16.45 -6.56 -21.19
C ALA A 388 17.30 -7.83 -20.94
N VAL A 389 17.96 -8.01 -19.78
CA VAL A 389 18.88 -9.14 -19.60
C VAL A 389 18.80 -9.74 -18.19
N ASN A 390 18.06 -10.83 -18.08
CA ASN A 390 18.15 -11.69 -16.90
C ASN A 390 19.25 -12.73 -17.11
N ILE A 391 20.43 -12.51 -16.50
CA ILE A 391 21.48 -13.53 -16.42
C ILE A 391 21.25 -14.30 -15.12
N PRO A 392 21.00 -15.61 -15.14
CA PRO A 392 20.83 -16.40 -13.93
C PRO A 392 22.09 -16.28 -13.05
N GLY A 393 21.91 -15.80 -11.81
CA GLY A 393 22.97 -15.78 -10.80
C GLY A 393 23.54 -14.41 -10.38
N LYS A 394 22.99 -13.28 -10.84
CA LYS A 394 23.30 -11.96 -10.28
C LYS A 394 22.05 -11.30 -9.71
N GLU A 395 22.07 -11.04 -8.40
CA GLU A 395 21.06 -10.18 -7.78
C GLU A 395 21.08 -8.79 -8.42
N PRO A 396 19.95 -8.25 -8.89
CA PRO A 396 19.89 -6.87 -9.36
C PRO A 396 20.13 -5.94 -8.16
N LYS A 397 21.19 -5.16 -8.18
CA LYS A 397 21.37 -4.03 -7.26
C LYS A 397 20.38 -2.95 -7.67
N ILE A 398 19.30 -2.79 -6.93
CA ILE A 398 18.29 -1.75 -7.14
C ILE A 398 18.87 -0.42 -6.64
N PRO A 399 19.11 0.57 -7.51
CA PRO A 399 19.49 1.92 -7.08
C PRO A 399 18.23 2.65 -6.56
N ARG A 400 17.96 2.55 -5.27
CA ARG A 400 16.73 3.04 -4.62
C ARG A 400 16.62 4.57 -4.55
N LYS A 401 17.74 5.29 -4.57
CA LYS A 401 17.78 6.74 -4.34
C LYS A 401 17.35 7.59 -5.54
N LYS A 402 17.72 7.17 -6.77
CA LYS A 402 17.38 7.91 -8.00
C LYS A 402 15.89 7.86 -8.36
N LEU A 403 15.15 6.91 -7.82
CA LEU A 403 13.72 6.78 -8.09
C LEU A 403 12.91 7.85 -7.33
N ARG A 404 13.27 8.13 -6.08
CA ARG A 404 12.60 9.11 -5.22
C ARG A 404 12.80 10.55 -5.70
N ASP A 405 14.03 10.91 -6.05
CA ASP A 405 14.34 12.23 -6.59
C ASP A 405 13.65 12.48 -7.94
N LYS A 406 13.44 11.41 -8.75
CA LYS A 406 12.75 11.51 -10.04
C LYS A 406 11.22 11.46 -9.93
N ILE A 407 10.66 10.85 -8.89
CA ILE A 407 9.21 10.92 -8.61
C ILE A 407 8.86 12.35 -8.24
N ALA A 408 9.63 13.01 -7.37
CA ALA A 408 9.46 14.42 -7.04
C ALA A 408 9.60 15.32 -8.27
N ASP A 409 10.63 15.12 -9.10
CA ASP A 409 10.84 15.89 -10.35
C ASP A 409 9.77 15.60 -11.43
N GLY A 410 9.24 14.38 -11.49
CA GLY A 410 8.16 14.00 -12.40
C GLY A 410 6.83 14.66 -12.03
N PHE A 411 6.52 14.76 -10.75
CA PHE A 411 5.34 15.48 -10.25
C PHE A 411 5.43 16.99 -10.51
N ILE A 412 6.58 17.61 -10.25
CA ILE A 412 6.80 19.06 -10.49
C ILE A 412 6.64 19.42 -11.98
N ASN A 413 7.06 18.57 -12.90
CA ASN A 413 6.92 18.83 -14.34
C ASN A 413 5.50 18.63 -14.86
N PHE A 414 4.69 17.76 -14.24
CA PHE A 414 3.30 17.55 -14.63
C PHE A 414 2.42 18.77 -14.32
N PHE A 415 2.67 19.49 -13.22
CA PHE A 415 1.92 20.70 -12.84
C PHE A 415 2.46 21.99 -13.45
N ASN A 416 3.70 22.02 -13.96
CA ASN A 416 4.29 23.22 -14.56
C ASN A 416 3.96 23.40 -16.06
N ASP A 417 3.42 22.40 -16.75
CA ASP A 417 3.02 22.54 -18.17
C ASP A 417 1.66 23.21 -18.37
N ASP A 418 0.81 23.32 -17.34
CA ASP A 418 -0.48 24.04 -17.42
C ASP A 418 -0.35 25.56 -17.44
N ASN A 419 0.85 26.13 -17.25
CA ASN A 419 1.10 27.60 -17.31
C ASN A 419 1.56 28.10 -18.67
N LYS A 420 1.43 27.34 -19.75
CA LYS A 420 1.75 27.77 -21.13
C LYS A 420 0.54 27.85 -22.04
N LEU A 421 -0.63 28.17 -21.51
CA LEU A 421 -1.78 28.62 -22.30
C LEU A 421 -2.19 30.02 -21.83
N ASN A 422 -1.49 31.03 -22.36
CA ASN A 422 -1.96 32.40 -22.63
C ASN A 422 -1.23 32.93 -23.85
#